data_de07e8578b43576865d9fb59d4a25bd0
#
_entry.id   de07e8578b43576865d9fb59d4a25bd0
#
_cell.length_a   1.000
_cell.length_b   1.000
_cell.length_c   1.000
_cell.angle_alpha   90.00
_cell.angle_beta   90.00
_cell.angle_gamma   90.00
#
_symmetry.space_group_name_H-M   'P 1'
#
loop_
_entity.id
_entity.type
_entity.pdbx_description
1 polymer ?
#
loop_
_entity_poly.entity_id
_entity_poly.type
_entity_poly.pdbx_seq_one_letter_code
_entity_poly.pdbx_strand_id
1 'polypeptide(L)'
;EKKILKKFEKLYEKNSDIAGWLTIDGTTIDYPVMYTPDDNDYYLHLDFDKNWSDPGTPFIDMNCRPFDDRTDNVLIYGHNMKSGIMFRELLQYEDESFYKKHKNIKFDTVYETGTYEVIGAFRSEIYPDDDTEHYHYYEFFNAADKAEFDEYIDFVKSNTAYDSGVTAEYGDELITLSTCASHTEDGRFVVVARRITGDDK
;
A
#
# COMPACT_ATOMS: atom_id res chain seq x y z
N GLU A 1 18.61 -18.42 -2.67
CA GLU A 1 17.84 -17.80 -3.77
C GLU A 1 16.35 -18.01 -3.49
N LYS A 2 15.57 -16.92 -3.36
CA LYS A 2 14.12 -17.03 -3.11
C LYS A 2 13.44 -17.66 -4.33
N LYS A 3 12.55 -18.63 -4.08
CA LYS A 3 11.82 -19.30 -5.16
C LYS A 3 10.47 -18.61 -5.38
N ILE A 4 10.14 -18.33 -6.64
CA ILE A 4 8.83 -17.80 -7.02
C ILE A 4 7.73 -18.80 -6.61
N LEU A 5 6.68 -18.29 -5.97
CA LEU A 5 5.52 -19.09 -5.60
C LEU A 5 4.83 -19.64 -6.87
N LYS A 6 4.46 -20.90 -6.84
CA LYS A 6 3.86 -21.62 -7.97
C LYS A 6 2.70 -20.87 -8.64
N LYS A 7 1.89 -20.16 -7.84
CA LYS A 7 0.76 -19.36 -8.34
C LYS A 7 1.17 -18.15 -9.19
N PHE A 8 2.43 -17.68 -9.06
CA PHE A 8 2.97 -16.55 -9.80
C PHE A 8 3.86 -16.96 -10.98
N GLU A 9 4.30 -18.22 -11.09
CA GLU A 9 5.26 -18.64 -12.12
C GLU A 9 4.85 -18.17 -13.53
N LYS A 10 3.60 -18.48 -13.94
CA LYS A 10 3.10 -18.10 -15.29
C LYS A 10 2.94 -16.59 -15.48
N LEU A 11 2.56 -15.86 -14.42
CA LEU A 11 2.43 -14.40 -14.48
C LEU A 11 3.81 -13.76 -14.60
N TYR A 12 4.77 -14.26 -13.82
CA TYR A 12 6.15 -13.77 -13.83
C TYR A 12 6.86 -14.07 -15.17
N GLU A 13 6.62 -15.24 -15.76
CA GLU A 13 7.10 -15.56 -17.12
C GLU A 13 6.55 -14.59 -18.16
N LYS A 14 5.30 -14.16 -18.01
CA LYS A 14 4.64 -13.24 -18.93
C LYS A 14 5.09 -11.80 -18.73
N ASN A 15 5.24 -11.36 -17.47
CA ASN A 15 5.72 -10.04 -17.10
C ASN A 15 6.46 -10.10 -15.77
N SER A 16 7.79 -10.02 -15.83
CA SER A 16 8.67 -10.10 -14.66
C SER A 16 8.62 -8.87 -13.73
N ASP A 17 7.93 -7.79 -14.15
CA ASP A 17 7.73 -6.61 -13.30
C ASP A 17 6.67 -6.85 -12.22
N ILE A 18 5.96 -8.00 -12.25
CA ILE A 18 5.02 -8.34 -11.18
C ILE A 18 5.74 -8.51 -9.84
N ALA A 19 5.36 -7.70 -8.87
CA ALA A 19 5.84 -7.81 -7.50
C ALA A 19 4.98 -8.75 -6.65
N GLY A 20 3.67 -8.77 -6.92
CA GLY A 20 2.75 -9.56 -6.13
C GLY A 20 1.29 -9.37 -6.52
N TRP A 21 0.41 -9.68 -5.57
CA TRP A 21 -1.04 -9.59 -5.74
C TRP A 21 -1.69 -9.04 -4.48
N LEU A 22 -2.52 -8.01 -4.65
CA LEU A 22 -3.24 -7.33 -3.57
C LEU A 22 -4.71 -7.70 -3.61
N THR A 23 -5.26 -8.17 -2.50
CA THR A 23 -6.67 -8.52 -2.36
C THR A 23 -7.24 -7.97 -1.04
N ILE A 24 -8.41 -7.35 -1.12
CA ILE A 24 -9.22 -7.02 0.05
C ILE A 24 -10.55 -7.74 -0.09
N ASP A 25 -10.75 -8.79 0.69
CA ASP A 25 -11.93 -9.65 0.59
C ASP A 25 -13.24 -8.84 0.75
N GLY A 26 -14.21 -9.08 -0.13
CA GLY A 26 -15.49 -8.38 -0.12
C GLY A 26 -15.50 -7.01 -0.80
N THR A 27 -14.41 -6.66 -1.49
CA THR A 27 -14.27 -5.44 -2.30
C THR A 27 -13.90 -5.80 -3.74
N THR A 28 -13.83 -4.81 -4.62
CA THR A 28 -13.31 -4.96 -5.99
C THR A 28 -11.78 -4.96 -6.06
N ILE A 29 -11.09 -4.73 -4.94
CA ILE A 29 -9.63 -4.70 -4.91
C ILE A 29 -9.08 -6.13 -4.95
N ASP A 30 -8.68 -6.55 -6.15
CA ASP A 30 -8.12 -7.86 -6.47
C ASP A 30 -7.23 -7.71 -7.71
N TYR A 31 -6.00 -7.22 -7.53
CA TYR A 31 -5.14 -6.77 -8.61
C TYR A 31 -3.70 -7.26 -8.48
N PRO A 32 -3.02 -7.50 -9.62
CA PRO A 32 -1.57 -7.58 -9.63
C PRO A 32 -0.98 -6.24 -9.16
N VAL A 33 0.16 -6.31 -8.51
CA VAL A 33 0.95 -5.14 -8.11
C VAL A 33 2.30 -5.23 -8.81
N MET A 34 2.66 -4.14 -9.48
CA MET A 34 3.88 -4.07 -10.29
C MET A 34 5.00 -3.35 -9.53
N TYR A 35 6.25 -3.60 -9.94
CA TYR A 35 7.40 -2.91 -9.39
C TYR A 35 8.46 -2.66 -10.46
N THR A 36 8.78 -1.39 -10.67
CA THR A 36 9.78 -0.91 -11.63
C THR A 36 10.72 0.06 -10.90
N PRO A 37 11.85 -0.43 -10.36
CA PRO A 37 12.73 0.38 -9.50
C PRO A 37 13.37 1.58 -10.20
N ASP A 38 13.38 1.59 -11.53
CA ASP A 38 14.01 2.65 -12.33
C ASP A 38 13.01 3.67 -12.92
N ASP A 39 11.68 3.41 -12.80
CA ASP A 39 10.64 4.28 -13.34
C ASP A 39 9.35 4.15 -12.51
N ASN A 40 9.15 5.09 -11.60
CA ASN A 40 8.03 5.06 -10.66
C ASN A 40 6.66 5.12 -11.34
N ASP A 41 6.54 5.82 -12.45
CA ASP A 41 5.27 6.07 -13.12
C ASP A 41 4.98 5.11 -14.28
N TYR A 42 5.83 4.11 -14.49
CA TYR A 42 5.73 3.20 -15.64
C TYR A 42 4.34 2.56 -15.77
N TYR A 43 3.75 2.07 -14.66
CA TYR A 43 2.43 1.43 -14.65
C TYR A 43 1.27 2.39 -14.36
N LEU A 44 1.53 3.68 -14.28
CA LEU A 44 0.47 4.68 -14.02
C LEU A 44 -0.65 4.61 -15.07
N HIS A 45 -0.32 4.33 -16.33
CA HIS A 45 -1.26 4.17 -17.44
C HIS A 45 -0.97 2.95 -18.31
N LEU A 46 -0.44 1.89 -17.74
CA LEU A 46 -0.26 0.60 -18.42
C LEU A 46 -0.98 -0.53 -17.67
N ASP A 47 -1.59 -1.44 -18.43
CA ASP A 47 -2.09 -2.70 -17.89
C ASP A 47 -0.95 -3.70 -17.65
N PHE A 48 -1.30 -4.88 -17.13
CA PHE A 48 -0.34 -5.97 -16.89
C PHE A 48 0.42 -6.40 -18.15
N ASP A 49 -0.20 -6.27 -19.32
CA ASP A 49 0.38 -6.64 -20.62
C ASP A 49 1.15 -5.49 -21.29
N LYS A 50 1.36 -4.38 -20.55
CA LYS A 50 2.05 -3.16 -21.00
C LYS A 50 1.33 -2.44 -22.14
N ASN A 51 0.02 -2.63 -22.28
CA ASN A 51 -0.81 -1.82 -23.15
C ASN A 51 -1.33 -0.59 -22.41
N TRP A 52 -1.61 0.46 -23.18
CA TRP A 52 -2.24 1.65 -22.62
C TRP A 52 -3.56 1.32 -21.90
N SER A 53 -3.71 1.80 -20.70
CA SER A 53 -4.87 1.59 -19.85
C SER A 53 -5.08 2.82 -18.97
N ASP A 54 -6.21 3.51 -19.11
CA ASP A 54 -6.51 4.71 -18.31
C ASP A 54 -6.41 4.44 -16.79
N PRO A 55 -6.95 3.33 -16.25
CA PRO A 55 -6.79 3.01 -14.83
C PRO A 55 -5.39 2.50 -14.43
N GLY A 56 -4.51 2.19 -15.37
CA GLY A 56 -3.21 1.61 -15.09
C GLY A 56 -3.26 0.29 -14.33
N THR A 57 -2.20 -0.02 -13.61
CA THR A 57 -2.09 -1.16 -12.69
C THR A 57 -1.46 -0.67 -11.38
N PRO A 58 -1.92 -1.12 -10.19
CA PRO A 58 -1.28 -0.77 -8.94
C PRO A 58 0.22 -1.07 -8.95
N PHE A 59 1.02 -0.20 -8.37
CA PHE A 59 2.48 -0.32 -8.39
C PHE A 59 3.11 0.14 -7.08
N ILE A 60 4.27 -0.44 -6.78
CA ILE A 60 5.08 -0.11 -5.59
C ILE A 60 5.97 1.09 -5.91
N ASP A 61 6.10 2.01 -4.95
CA ASP A 61 7.03 3.13 -5.02
C ASP A 61 8.47 2.64 -5.26
N MET A 62 9.19 3.28 -6.19
CA MET A 62 10.54 2.90 -6.58
C MET A 62 11.56 2.94 -5.45
N ASN A 63 11.31 3.73 -4.40
CA ASN A 63 12.18 3.81 -3.22
C ASN A 63 11.98 2.64 -2.24
N CYS A 64 10.93 1.84 -2.43
CA CYS A 64 10.70 0.62 -1.66
C CYS A 64 11.58 -0.54 -2.17
N ARG A 65 11.90 -1.44 -1.26
CA ARG A 65 12.45 -2.77 -1.55
C ARG A 65 11.44 -3.81 -1.07
N PRO A 66 10.63 -4.39 -1.96
CA PRO A 66 9.55 -5.28 -1.53
C PRO A 66 10.00 -6.71 -1.18
N PHE A 67 11.26 -7.08 -1.47
CA PHE A 67 11.74 -8.46 -1.40
C PHE A 67 12.89 -8.63 -0.41
N ASP A 68 14.15 -8.62 -0.96
CA ASP A 68 15.36 -8.74 -0.14
C ASP A 68 15.70 -7.39 0.51
N ASP A 69 16.18 -7.44 1.74
CA ASP A 69 16.40 -6.23 2.56
C ASP A 69 15.17 -5.30 2.54
N ARG A 70 14.00 -5.92 2.70
CA ARG A 70 12.69 -5.26 2.59
C ARG A 70 12.65 -4.00 3.44
N THR A 71 12.16 -2.91 2.85
CA THR A 71 11.89 -1.68 3.59
C THR A 71 10.81 -1.90 4.65
N ASP A 72 10.88 -1.19 5.77
CA ASP A 72 9.89 -1.30 6.86
C ASP A 72 8.47 -1.10 6.32
N ASN A 73 8.30 -0.14 5.41
CA ASN A 73 7.04 0.13 4.73
C ASN A 73 7.17 -0.09 3.22
N VAL A 74 6.17 -0.75 2.63
CA VAL A 74 6.00 -0.86 1.17
C VAL A 74 4.79 -0.04 0.77
N LEU A 75 5.05 1.06 0.06
CA LEU A 75 4.04 1.99 -0.42
C LEU A 75 3.54 1.57 -1.80
N ILE A 76 2.22 1.38 -1.91
CA ILE A 76 1.55 0.91 -3.14
C ILE A 76 0.55 1.98 -3.59
N TYR A 77 0.70 2.43 -4.83
CA TYR A 77 -0.19 3.37 -5.48
C TYR A 77 -1.22 2.68 -6.36
N GLY A 78 -2.39 3.27 -6.47
CA GLY A 78 -3.43 2.87 -7.40
C GLY A 78 -4.40 4.01 -7.68
N HIS A 79 -4.93 4.08 -8.89
CA HIS A 79 -5.88 5.11 -9.28
C HIS A 79 -7.20 5.04 -8.50
N ASN A 80 -7.82 6.21 -8.31
CA ASN A 80 -9.19 6.36 -7.84
C ASN A 80 -10.11 6.59 -9.05
N MET A 81 -10.69 5.51 -9.57
CA MET A 81 -11.52 5.58 -10.76
C MET A 81 -13.00 5.86 -10.42
N LYS A 82 -13.61 6.80 -11.13
CA LYS A 82 -15.06 7.11 -11.00
C LYS A 82 -15.95 5.90 -11.29
N SER A 83 -15.46 4.94 -12.08
CA SER A 83 -16.15 3.68 -12.39
C SER A 83 -16.21 2.69 -11.20
N GLY A 84 -15.56 2.99 -10.08
CA GLY A 84 -15.57 2.15 -8.88
C GLY A 84 -14.43 1.13 -8.80
N ILE A 85 -13.57 1.05 -9.82
CA ILE A 85 -12.44 0.11 -9.87
C ILE A 85 -11.15 0.71 -9.30
N MET A 86 -10.09 -0.08 -9.29
CA MET A 86 -8.79 0.21 -8.71
C MET A 86 -8.90 0.50 -7.22
N PHE A 87 -8.33 1.58 -6.72
CA PHE A 87 -8.32 1.91 -5.29
C PHE A 87 -9.51 2.80 -4.85
N ARG A 88 -10.56 2.90 -5.66
CA ARG A 88 -11.76 3.67 -5.32
C ARG A 88 -12.36 3.27 -3.97
N GLU A 89 -12.43 1.96 -3.69
CA GLU A 89 -13.05 1.47 -2.46
C GLU A 89 -12.20 1.71 -1.21
N LEU A 90 -10.92 2.07 -1.32
CA LEU A 90 -10.12 2.47 -0.17
C LEU A 90 -10.74 3.65 0.59
N LEU A 91 -11.42 4.57 -0.12
CA LEU A 91 -12.06 5.72 0.51
C LEU A 91 -13.13 5.32 1.53
N GLN A 92 -13.68 4.11 1.42
CA GLN A 92 -14.67 3.60 2.37
C GLN A 92 -14.09 3.29 3.75
N TYR A 93 -12.75 3.13 3.86
CA TYR A 93 -12.07 3.00 5.16
C TYR A 93 -12.14 4.27 6.03
N GLU A 94 -12.68 5.37 5.52
CA GLU A 94 -13.05 6.53 6.32
C GLU A 94 -14.18 6.20 7.31
N ASP A 95 -15.01 5.19 7.00
CA ASP A 95 -16.10 4.70 7.83
C ASP A 95 -15.64 3.49 8.66
N GLU A 96 -15.75 3.60 9.98
CA GLU A 96 -15.42 2.52 10.93
C GLU A 96 -16.20 1.23 10.64
N SER A 97 -17.45 1.35 10.15
CA SER A 97 -18.28 0.19 9.83
C SER A 97 -17.73 -0.62 8.64
N PHE A 98 -17.11 0.06 7.67
CA PHE A 98 -16.41 -0.60 6.57
C PHE A 98 -15.12 -1.25 7.08
N TYR A 99 -14.31 -0.52 7.85
CA TYR A 99 -13.10 -1.05 8.48
C TYR A 99 -13.39 -2.35 9.25
N LYS A 100 -14.45 -2.38 10.10
CA LYS A 100 -14.81 -3.56 10.90
C LYS A 100 -15.10 -4.81 10.06
N LYS A 101 -15.53 -4.65 8.82
CA LYS A 101 -15.79 -5.76 7.88
C LYS A 101 -14.56 -6.15 7.06
N HIS A 102 -13.59 -5.23 6.90
CA HIS A 102 -12.44 -5.36 6.00
C HIS A 102 -11.11 -5.09 6.74
N LYS A 103 -10.94 -5.68 7.94
CA LYS A 103 -9.77 -5.45 8.80
C LYS A 103 -8.45 -5.89 8.17
N ASN A 104 -8.50 -6.92 7.31
CA ASN A 104 -7.33 -7.57 6.76
C ASN A 104 -7.17 -7.31 5.27
N ILE A 105 -5.93 -7.05 4.88
CA ILE A 105 -5.49 -6.90 3.51
C ILE A 105 -4.53 -8.05 3.21
N LYS A 106 -4.73 -8.75 2.10
CA LYS A 106 -3.79 -9.76 1.62
C LYS A 106 -2.87 -9.11 0.59
N PHE A 107 -1.60 -9.15 0.84
CA PHE A 107 -0.58 -8.79 -0.13
C PHE A 107 0.45 -9.90 -0.20
N ASP A 108 0.32 -10.74 -1.23
CA ASP A 108 1.27 -11.79 -1.52
C ASP A 108 2.32 -11.25 -2.48
N THR A 109 3.58 -11.28 -2.09
CA THR A 109 4.66 -11.04 -3.04
C THR A 109 4.85 -12.27 -3.93
N VAL A 110 5.62 -12.14 -5.00
CA VAL A 110 5.92 -13.32 -5.85
C VAL A 110 6.69 -14.40 -5.10
N TYR A 111 7.24 -14.10 -3.92
CA TYR A 111 8.07 -15.02 -3.12
C TYR A 111 7.39 -15.55 -1.85
N GLU A 112 6.42 -14.82 -1.29
CA GLU A 112 5.79 -15.19 -0.02
C GLU A 112 4.36 -14.66 0.09
N THR A 113 3.55 -15.32 0.90
CA THR A 113 2.20 -14.86 1.25
C THR A 113 2.26 -13.89 2.43
N GLY A 114 1.37 -12.91 2.44
CA GLY A 114 1.27 -11.94 3.54
C GLY A 114 -0.17 -11.53 3.82
N THR A 115 -0.54 -11.51 5.10
CA THR A 115 -1.77 -10.91 5.59
C THR A 115 -1.41 -9.74 6.48
N TYR A 116 -2.08 -8.61 6.26
CA TYR A 116 -1.82 -7.35 6.96
C TYR A 116 -3.10 -6.89 7.64
N GLU A 117 -2.99 -6.43 8.88
CA GLU A 117 -4.09 -5.88 9.64
C GLU A 117 -4.05 -4.35 9.60
N VAL A 118 -5.18 -3.72 9.25
CA VAL A 118 -5.27 -2.26 9.10
C VAL A 118 -5.08 -1.57 10.43
N ILE A 119 -4.08 -0.69 10.51
CA ILE A 119 -3.81 0.19 11.66
C ILE A 119 -4.72 1.42 11.61
N GLY A 120 -4.81 2.03 10.43
CA GLY A 120 -5.60 3.24 10.24
C GLY A 120 -5.76 3.64 8.78
N ALA A 121 -6.66 4.61 8.57
CA ALA A 121 -6.92 5.20 7.28
C ALA A 121 -7.23 6.68 7.42
N PHE A 122 -6.68 7.52 6.54
CA PHE A 122 -6.78 8.97 6.68
C PHE A 122 -6.68 9.70 5.34
N ARG A 123 -7.15 10.95 5.34
CA ARG A 123 -6.93 11.89 4.24
C ARG A 123 -5.62 12.62 4.44
N SER A 124 -4.89 12.81 3.34
CA SER A 124 -3.66 13.60 3.29
C SER A 124 -3.58 14.31 1.95
N GLU A 125 -2.46 14.93 1.66
CA GLU A 125 -2.15 15.50 0.35
C GLU A 125 -0.66 15.38 0.07
N ILE A 126 -0.26 15.64 -1.16
CA ILE A 126 1.15 15.79 -1.52
C ILE A 126 1.51 17.25 -1.30
N TYR A 127 2.43 17.47 -0.39
CA TYR A 127 2.92 18.80 -0.02
C TYR A 127 4.10 19.21 -0.90
N PRO A 128 4.38 20.52 -1.06
CA PRO A 128 5.60 21.00 -1.70
C PRO A 128 6.87 20.45 -1.02
N ASP A 129 7.94 20.25 -1.78
CA ASP A 129 9.20 19.68 -1.27
C ASP A 129 9.85 20.52 -0.14
N ASP A 130 9.53 21.81 -0.05
CA ASP A 130 10.02 22.73 0.98
C ASP A 130 9.05 22.86 2.18
N ASP A 131 7.96 22.11 2.20
CA ASP A 131 7.04 22.07 3.35
C ASP A 131 7.71 21.39 4.55
N THR A 132 7.64 22.03 5.70
CA THR A 132 8.17 21.53 6.97
C THR A 132 7.13 21.47 8.09
N GLU A 133 5.87 21.78 7.77
CA GLU A 133 4.77 21.85 8.74
C GLU A 133 3.95 20.55 8.78
N HIS A 134 3.98 19.77 7.67
CA HIS A 134 3.18 18.57 7.53
C HIS A 134 4.04 17.31 7.47
N TYR A 135 3.45 16.19 7.85
CA TYR A 135 4.11 14.90 7.75
C TYR A 135 3.96 14.32 6.33
N HIS A 136 5.09 14.03 5.68
CA HIS A 136 5.14 13.46 4.33
C HIS A 136 5.09 11.93 4.41
N TYR A 137 3.90 11.34 4.59
CA TYR A 137 3.74 9.87 4.72
C TYR A 137 4.35 9.09 3.54
N TYR A 138 4.40 9.71 2.37
CA TYR A 138 4.92 9.15 1.13
C TYR A 138 6.45 9.11 1.05
N GLU A 139 7.13 9.63 2.06
CA GLU A 139 8.59 9.55 2.21
C GLU A 139 9.02 8.54 3.28
N PHE A 140 8.06 7.93 4.01
CA PHE A 140 8.36 6.93 5.02
C PHE A 140 8.53 5.55 4.40
N PHE A 141 9.77 5.13 4.20
CA PHE A 141 10.14 3.79 3.70
C PHE A 141 10.85 2.95 4.76
N ASN A 142 11.85 3.52 5.44
CA ASN A 142 12.57 2.91 6.54
C ASN A 142 12.73 3.91 7.67
N ALA A 143 12.53 3.46 8.88
CA ALA A 143 12.86 4.24 10.07
C ALA A 143 14.35 4.12 10.39
N ALA A 144 14.99 5.24 10.71
CA ALA A 144 16.37 5.24 11.17
C ALA A 144 16.48 4.60 12.58
N ASP A 145 15.43 4.72 13.38
CA ASP A 145 15.34 4.15 14.72
C ASP A 145 13.87 3.96 15.14
N LYS A 146 13.70 3.45 16.38
CA LYS A 146 12.37 3.25 16.97
C LYS A 146 11.55 4.54 17.08
N ALA A 147 12.19 5.67 17.38
CA ALA A 147 11.48 6.93 17.59
C ALA A 147 10.82 7.42 16.29
N GLU A 148 11.53 7.33 15.17
CA GLU A 148 10.98 7.66 13.84
C GLU A 148 9.87 6.70 13.42
N PHE A 149 10.01 5.40 13.72
CA PHE A 149 8.95 4.43 13.45
C PHE A 149 7.68 4.73 14.27
N ASP A 150 7.85 4.98 15.56
CA ASP A 150 6.74 5.32 16.46
C ASP A 150 6.05 6.64 16.03
N GLU A 151 6.82 7.64 15.58
CA GLU A 151 6.27 8.89 15.04
C GLU A 151 5.35 8.64 13.84
N TYR A 152 5.76 7.78 12.91
CA TYR A 152 4.91 7.41 11.78
C TYR A 152 3.62 6.70 12.24
N ILE A 153 3.71 5.74 13.15
CA ILE A 153 2.53 5.03 13.67
C ILE A 153 1.60 5.98 14.44
N ASP A 154 2.14 6.88 15.24
CA ASP A 154 1.35 7.88 15.96
C ASP A 154 0.67 8.85 14.98
N PHE A 155 1.37 9.27 13.92
CA PHE A 155 0.79 10.07 12.85
C PHE A 155 -0.41 9.35 12.20
N VAL A 156 -0.25 8.08 11.81
CA VAL A 156 -1.33 7.27 11.21
C VAL A 156 -2.53 7.20 12.13
N LYS A 157 -2.33 6.86 13.40
CA LYS A 157 -3.41 6.72 14.39
C LYS A 157 -4.10 8.03 14.68
N SER A 158 -3.34 9.13 14.83
CA SER A 158 -3.88 10.46 15.12
C SER A 158 -4.72 11.06 14.00
N ASN A 159 -4.47 10.66 12.76
CA ASN A 159 -5.22 11.12 11.58
C ASN A 159 -6.36 10.18 11.18
N THR A 160 -6.47 9.02 11.81
CA THR A 160 -7.59 8.08 11.58
C THR A 160 -8.80 8.48 12.42
N ALA A 161 -9.99 8.50 11.81
CA ALA A 161 -11.23 8.95 12.46
C ALA A 161 -11.76 8.00 13.55
N TYR A 162 -11.22 6.80 13.67
CA TYR A 162 -11.60 5.75 14.62
C TYR A 162 -10.36 5.09 15.22
N ASP A 163 -10.54 4.42 16.35
CA ASP A 163 -9.50 3.57 16.93
C ASP A 163 -9.68 2.13 16.42
N SER A 164 -8.74 1.65 15.63
CA SER A 164 -8.72 0.26 15.16
C SER A 164 -8.38 -0.75 16.26
N GLY A 165 -7.75 -0.29 17.35
CA GLY A 165 -7.14 -1.14 18.36
C GLY A 165 -5.84 -1.82 17.91
N VAL A 166 -5.40 -1.58 16.66
CA VAL A 166 -4.17 -2.13 16.08
C VAL A 166 -3.05 -1.11 16.16
N THR A 167 -1.86 -1.59 16.46
CA THR A 167 -0.62 -0.79 16.42
C THR A 167 0.48 -1.60 15.76
N ALA A 168 1.65 -0.98 15.57
CA ALA A 168 2.86 -1.65 15.11
C ALA A 168 4.05 -1.25 15.98
N GLU A 169 5.05 -2.11 16.05
CA GLU A 169 6.30 -1.89 16.77
C GLU A 169 7.47 -1.83 15.79
N TYR A 170 8.53 -1.12 16.16
CA TYR A 170 9.74 -1.05 15.34
C TYR A 170 10.28 -2.45 15.00
N GLY A 171 10.40 -2.72 13.71
CA GLY A 171 10.73 -4.04 13.17
C GLY A 171 9.54 -4.79 12.56
N ASP A 172 8.30 -4.30 12.76
CA ASP A 172 7.14 -4.81 12.03
C ASP A 172 7.19 -4.40 10.56
N GLU A 173 6.68 -5.26 9.70
CA GLU A 173 6.53 -4.96 8.27
C GLU A 173 5.20 -4.26 8.00
N LEU A 174 5.27 -3.13 7.32
CA LEU A 174 4.11 -2.32 6.94
C LEU A 174 3.84 -2.38 5.44
N ILE A 175 2.58 -2.17 5.07
CA ILE A 175 2.17 -1.72 3.75
C ILE A 175 1.33 -0.45 3.88
N THR A 176 1.51 0.46 2.93
CA THR A 176 0.70 1.66 2.80
C THR A 176 0.06 1.68 1.42
N LEU A 177 -1.27 1.75 1.36
CA LEU A 177 -2.01 1.89 0.12
C LEU A 177 -2.41 3.34 -0.05
N SER A 178 -2.10 3.94 -1.19
CA SER A 178 -2.35 5.36 -1.46
C SER A 178 -3.09 5.55 -2.78
N THR A 179 -4.11 6.41 -2.76
CA THR A 179 -4.88 6.79 -3.94
C THR A 179 -5.27 8.27 -3.90
N CYS A 180 -5.62 8.83 -5.05
CA CYS A 180 -6.10 10.21 -5.13
C CYS A 180 -7.44 10.37 -4.41
N ALA A 181 -7.62 11.51 -3.74
CA ALA A 181 -8.87 11.92 -3.12
C ALA A 181 -9.16 13.39 -3.44
N SER A 182 -10.38 13.70 -3.83
CA SER A 182 -10.78 15.00 -4.37
C SER A 182 -11.15 16.04 -3.29
N HIS A 183 -10.68 15.89 -2.06
CA HIS A 183 -10.91 16.87 -0.99
C HIS A 183 -10.01 18.10 -1.11
N THR A 184 -8.84 17.94 -1.74
CA THR A 184 -7.92 19.01 -2.18
C THR A 184 -7.39 18.70 -3.57
N GLU A 185 -6.65 19.64 -4.21
CA GLU A 185 -6.09 19.46 -5.54
C GLU A 185 -5.14 18.25 -5.60
N ASP A 186 -4.23 18.14 -4.62
CA ASP A 186 -3.28 17.04 -4.48
C ASP A 186 -3.66 16.04 -3.38
N GLY A 187 -4.96 15.93 -3.11
CA GLY A 187 -5.51 15.08 -2.06
C GLY A 187 -5.21 13.60 -2.27
N ARG A 188 -4.94 12.92 -1.15
CA ARG A 188 -4.73 11.48 -1.08
C ARG A 188 -5.61 10.86 -0.01
N PHE A 189 -5.97 9.61 -0.24
CA PHE A 189 -6.53 8.73 0.79
C PHE A 189 -5.56 7.57 1.01
N VAL A 190 -5.26 7.31 2.27
CA VAL A 190 -4.17 6.42 2.68
C VAL A 190 -4.70 5.38 3.66
N VAL A 191 -4.33 4.13 3.44
CA VAL A 191 -4.61 3.00 4.36
C VAL A 191 -3.29 2.35 4.73
N VAL A 192 -3.02 2.24 6.02
CA VAL A 192 -1.77 1.64 6.54
C VAL A 192 -2.11 0.37 7.31
N ALA A 193 -1.35 -0.69 7.05
CA ALA A 193 -1.53 -1.99 7.69
C ALA A 193 -0.18 -2.61 8.07
N ARG A 194 -0.16 -3.37 9.19
CA ARG A 194 0.99 -4.15 9.63
C ARG A 194 0.83 -5.61 9.25
N ARG A 195 1.93 -6.30 8.98
CA ARG A 195 1.94 -7.73 8.73
C ARG A 195 1.57 -8.51 10.00
N ILE A 196 0.64 -9.46 9.86
CA ILE A 196 0.33 -10.41 10.92
C ILE A 196 1.39 -11.49 10.91
N THR A 197 2.10 -11.66 12.03
CA THR A 197 3.07 -12.73 12.23
C THR A 197 2.46 -13.91 12.97
N GLY A 198 3.14 -15.06 13.02
CA GLY A 198 2.63 -16.28 13.68
C GLY A 198 2.39 -16.13 15.18
N ASP A 199 2.95 -15.11 15.81
CA ASP A 199 2.85 -14.81 17.25
C ASP A 199 1.59 -13.98 17.60
N ASP A 200 0.85 -13.49 16.61
CA ASP A 200 -0.38 -12.70 16.76
C ASP A 200 -1.67 -13.56 16.84
N LYS A 201 -1.55 -14.89 17.09
CA LYS A 201 -2.70 -15.82 17.15
C LYS A 201 -3.11 -16.17 18.57
#